data_360318aed7558f718c7229d7070f1c03
#
_entry.id   360318aed7558f718c7229d7070f1c03
#
_cell.length_a   1.000
_cell.length_b   1.000
_cell.length_c   1.000
_cell.angle_alpha   90.00
_cell.angle_beta   90.00
_cell.angle_gamma   90.00
#
_symmetry.space_group_name_H-M   'P 1'
#
loop_
_entity.id
_entity.type
_entity.pdbx_description
1 polymer ?
#
loop_
_entity_poly.entity_id
_entity_poly.type
_entity_poly.pdbx_seq_one_letter_code
_entity_poly.pdbx_strand_id
1 'polypeptide(L)'
;MIEHMMTLYSLHRFLTSTACVLCLSLGMLVPAAAQNNKPSANNDAKCPAVLQYTVDRLQDEKPQNLCQYTGQVVLVVNTASFCGFTPQYKSLEELYARYKDKGLVVLGFPSNDFSQEPGNNQKIADFCENTYGVKFPMFSKTTVRGADASPLFKQLTQLTDTAPKWNFYKYLISRDGKQVKSYNSTTDPLDSKFLAELDKQLSAKTP
;
A
#
# COMPACT_ATOMS: atom_id res chain seq x y z
N MET A 1 14.20 43.31 39.26
CA MET A 1 15.29 44.30 39.23
C MET A 1 15.74 44.41 37.79
N ILE A 2 15.26 45.53 37.19
CA ILE A 2 15.90 46.37 36.20
C ILE A 2 15.99 45.74 34.79
N GLU A 3 15.06 46.10 33.90
CA GLU A 3 14.83 47.35 33.14
C GLU A 3 15.79 47.53 31.95
N HIS A 4 15.11 47.65 30.80
CA HIS A 4 15.24 48.66 29.73
C HIS A 4 16.49 48.70 28.87
N MET A 5 16.34 48.65 27.56
CA MET A 5 16.53 49.88 26.75
C MET A 5 16.01 49.69 25.30
N MET A 6 15.02 50.55 25.00
CA MET A 6 14.62 50.98 23.65
C MET A 6 15.75 51.81 23.03
N THR A 7 15.94 51.76 21.74
CA THR A 7 16.33 52.94 20.96
C THR A 7 15.80 52.91 19.53
N LEU A 8 15.08 53.94 19.23
CA LEU A 8 14.47 54.46 18.02
C LEU A 8 15.48 55.06 17.02
N TYR A 9 14.92 55.44 15.88
CA TYR A 9 15.37 56.36 14.79
C TYR A 9 15.89 55.58 13.54
N SER A 10 15.51 55.93 12.30
CA SER A 10 15.13 57.22 11.75
C SER A 10 14.45 57.07 10.38
N LEU A 11 13.42 57.87 10.16
CA LEU A 11 12.85 58.19 8.84
C LEU A 11 13.90 58.91 7.97
N HIS A 12 13.98 58.53 6.69
CA HIS A 12 14.38 59.49 5.64
C HIS A 12 13.48 59.34 4.42
N ARG A 13 12.69 60.38 4.25
CA ARG A 13 11.99 60.73 2.99
C ARG A 13 13.02 61.36 2.05
N PHE A 14 13.03 60.98 0.80
CA PHE A 14 13.35 61.91 -0.29
C PHE A 14 12.48 61.63 -1.50
N LEU A 15 11.88 62.73 -1.95
CA LEU A 15 11.03 62.88 -3.14
C LEU A 15 11.88 62.97 -4.41
N THR A 16 11.17 62.74 -5.51
CA THR A 16 11.34 63.23 -6.88
C THR A 16 12.25 62.47 -7.79
N SER A 17 11.77 61.88 -8.87
CA SER A 17 11.81 62.51 -10.19
C SER A 17 11.09 61.64 -11.23
N THR A 18 10.17 62.29 -11.95
CA THR A 18 9.45 61.79 -13.11
C THR A 18 10.39 61.69 -14.30
N ALA A 19 10.59 60.51 -14.89
CA ALA A 19 11.14 60.36 -16.23
C ALA A 19 10.34 59.31 -16.99
N CYS A 20 9.57 59.87 -17.92
CA CYS A 20 8.81 59.10 -18.93
C CYS A 20 9.78 58.53 -19.95
N VAL A 21 9.97 57.21 -19.98
CA VAL A 21 10.69 56.52 -21.07
C VAL A 21 9.73 55.59 -21.74
N LEU A 22 9.34 56.00 -22.97
CA LEU A 22 8.71 55.11 -23.94
C LEU A 22 9.70 53.96 -24.26
N CYS A 23 9.44 52.77 -23.76
CA CYS A 23 10.09 51.57 -24.30
C CYS A 23 9.14 50.79 -25.18
N LEU A 24 9.46 50.75 -26.46
CA LEU A 24 8.83 49.87 -27.47
C LEU A 24 8.86 48.42 -26.95
N SER A 25 7.66 47.86 -26.80
CA SER A 25 7.49 46.41 -26.53
C SER A 25 7.82 45.58 -27.80
N LEU A 26 9.05 45.12 -27.86
CA LEU A 26 9.42 44.05 -28.79
C LEU A 26 8.82 42.76 -28.21
N GLY A 27 7.73 42.25 -28.77
CA GLY A 27 7.09 41.01 -28.42
C GLY A 27 8.04 39.84 -28.70
N MET A 28 8.70 39.29 -27.67
CA MET A 28 9.31 37.98 -27.74
C MET A 28 8.22 36.93 -27.70
N LEU A 29 7.98 36.32 -28.85
CA LEU A 29 7.24 35.05 -28.95
C LEU A 29 8.07 33.99 -28.19
N VAL A 30 7.67 33.65 -26.97
CA VAL A 30 8.16 32.47 -26.27
C VAL A 30 7.51 31.28 -26.93
N PRO A 31 8.26 30.34 -27.54
CA PRO A 31 7.66 29.12 -28.05
C PRO A 31 7.08 28.36 -26.87
N ALA A 32 5.78 28.04 -26.94
CA ALA A 32 5.10 27.16 -26.01
C ALA A 32 5.84 25.80 -26.04
N ALA A 33 6.58 25.50 -24.98
CA ALA A 33 7.14 24.18 -24.77
C ALA A 33 5.98 23.18 -24.77
N ALA A 34 5.89 22.37 -25.80
CA ALA A 34 4.99 21.24 -25.86
C ALA A 34 5.26 20.36 -24.64
N GLN A 35 4.35 20.39 -23.66
CA GLN A 35 4.36 19.44 -22.57
C GLN A 35 4.11 18.07 -23.21
N ASN A 36 5.17 17.28 -23.34
CA ASN A 36 5.08 15.86 -23.60
C ASN A 36 4.35 15.22 -22.41
N ASN A 37 3.02 15.24 -22.44
CA ASN A 37 2.20 14.35 -21.66
C ASN A 37 2.52 12.93 -22.16
N LYS A 38 3.51 12.29 -21.52
CA LYS A 38 3.70 10.86 -21.62
C LYS A 38 2.36 10.22 -21.26
N PRO A 39 1.72 9.44 -22.15
CA PRO A 39 0.48 8.78 -21.80
C PRO A 39 0.77 7.94 -20.57
N SER A 40 0.10 8.23 -19.48
CA SER A 40 -0.07 7.28 -18.37
C SER A 40 -0.57 6.00 -19.05
N ALA A 41 0.15 4.89 -18.92
CA ALA A 41 -0.29 3.61 -19.41
C ALA A 41 -1.68 3.38 -18.80
N ASN A 42 -2.72 3.66 -19.58
CA ASN A 42 -4.07 3.22 -19.29
C ASN A 42 -4.01 1.69 -19.31
N ASN A 43 -3.84 1.09 -18.16
CA ASN A 43 -4.19 -0.29 -17.94
C ASN A 43 -5.72 -0.35 -17.98
N ASP A 44 -6.29 -0.47 -19.19
CA ASP A 44 -7.71 -0.79 -19.41
C ASP A 44 -8.07 -2.22 -18.94
N ALA A 45 -7.19 -2.87 -18.20
CA ALA A 45 -7.48 -4.13 -17.52
C ALA A 45 -8.59 -3.87 -16.52
N LYS A 46 -9.79 -4.35 -16.83
CA LYS A 46 -10.93 -4.29 -15.90
C LYS A 46 -10.53 -4.91 -14.56
N CYS A 47 -10.74 -4.17 -13.48
CA CYS A 47 -10.44 -4.66 -12.13
C CYS A 47 -11.09 -6.04 -11.88
N PRO A 48 -10.31 -7.07 -11.52
CA PRO A 48 -10.85 -8.39 -11.22
C PRO A 48 -11.83 -8.34 -10.04
N ALA A 49 -12.90 -9.14 -10.10
CA ALA A 49 -13.92 -9.17 -9.04
C ALA A 49 -13.32 -9.37 -7.63
N VAL A 50 -12.27 -10.19 -7.52
CA VAL A 50 -11.58 -10.49 -6.25
C VAL A 50 -10.82 -9.29 -5.67
N LEU A 51 -10.64 -8.20 -6.43
CA LEU A 51 -10.02 -6.95 -6.01
C LEU A 51 -11.00 -5.77 -5.94
N GLN A 52 -12.28 -5.95 -6.24
CA GLN A 52 -13.28 -4.87 -6.22
C GLN A 52 -13.75 -4.55 -4.79
N TYR A 53 -12.80 -4.30 -3.90
CA TYR A 53 -13.05 -3.93 -2.50
C TYR A 53 -12.31 -2.65 -2.13
N THR A 54 -12.94 -1.86 -1.26
CA THR A 54 -12.27 -0.76 -0.56
C THR A 54 -12.07 -1.17 0.89
N VAL A 55 -10.85 -1.04 1.37
CA VAL A 55 -10.43 -1.39 2.73
C VAL A 55 -9.59 -0.27 3.31
N ASP A 56 -9.63 -0.08 4.61
CA ASP A 56 -8.89 1.00 5.25
C ASP A 56 -7.43 0.59 5.50
N ARG A 57 -6.50 1.50 5.24
CA ARG A 57 -5.08 1.31 5.52
C ARG A 57 -4.84 1.28 7.03
N LEU A 58 -3.93 0.42 7.49
CA LEU A 58 -3.67 0.21 8.92
C LEU A 58 -3.17 1.48 9.64
N GLN A 59 -2.30 2.26 8.98
CA GLN A 59 -1.56 3.37 9.58
C GLN A 59 -2.41 4.62 9.86
N ASP A 60 -3.41 4.89 9.03
CA ASP A 60 -4.17 6.15 9.07
C ASP A 60 -5.65 5.98 8.75
N GLU A 61 -6.09 4.74 8.62
CA GLU A 61 -7.48 4.34 8.34
C GLU A 61 -8.09 4.99 7.08
N LYS A 62 -7.22 5.42 6.15
CA LYS A 62 -7.68 5.95 4.87
C LYS A 62 -8.11 4.84 3.93
N PRO A 63 -9.26 4.99 3.27
CA PRO A 63 -9.77 3.98 2.36
C PRO A 63 -8.84 3.77 1.16
N GLN A 64 -8.59 2.51 0.84
CA GLN A 64 -7.78 2.05 -0.28
C GLN A 64 -8.59 1.13 -1.16
N ASN A 65 -8.72 1.47 -2.44
CA ASN A 65 -9.35 0.60 -3.41
C ASN A 65 -8.33 -0.44 -3.90
N LEU A 66 -8.62 -1.72 -3.71
CA LEU A 66 -7.71 -2.80 -4.10
C LEU A 66 -7.56 -2.96 -5.62
N CYS A 67 -8.42 -2.34 -6.43
CA CYS A 67 -8.23 -2.27 -7.88
C CYS A 67 -6.90 -1.63 -8.30
N GLN A 68 -6.26 -0.84 -7.42
CA GLN A 68 -4.92 -0.31 -7.65
C GLN A 68 -3.86 -1.40 -7.89
N TYR A 69 -4.13 -2.63 -7.47
CA TYR A 69 -3.24 -3.79 -7.65
C TYR A 69 -3.60 -4.65 -8.86
N THR A 70 -4.50 -4.17 -9.74
CA THR A 70 -4.85 -4.85 -11.00
C THR A 70 -3.60 -5.13 -11.84
N GLY A 71 -3.47 -6.34 -12.36
CA GLY A 71 -2.31 -6.77 -13.15
C GLY A 71 -1.09 -7.21 -12.33
N GLN A 72 -1.15 -7.15 -11.01
CA GLN A 72 -0.14 -7.72 -10.13
C GLN A 72 -0.55 -9.12 -9.66
N VAL A 73 0.44 -9.93 -9.27
CA VAL A 73 0.20 -11.12 -8.45
C VAL A 73 0.00 -10.64 -7.01
N VAL A 74 -1.10 -11.01 -6.39
CA VAL A 74 -1.46 -10.51 -5.05
C VAL A 74 -1.40 -11.65 -4.04
N LEU A 75 -0.66 -11.44 -2.96
CA LEU A 75 -0.61 -12.35 -1.82
C LEU A 75 -1.36 -11.72 -0.63
N VAL A 76 -2.56 -12.20 -0.36
CA VAL A 76 -3.36 -11.80 0.82
C VAL A 76 -3.00 -12.69 2.01
N VAL A 77 -2.69 -12.10 3.16
CA VAL A 77 -2.30 -12.82 4.39
C VAL A 77 -3.06 -12.27 5.59
N ASN A 78 -3.74 -13.13 6.36
CA ASN A 78 -4.25 -12.73 7.66
C ASN A 78 -3.14 -12.83 8.71
N THR A 79 -2.92 -11.78 9.48
CA THR A 79 -1.77 -11.65 10.38
C THR A 79 -2.16 -11.48 11.84
N ALA A 80 -1.22 -11.68 12.75
CA ALA A 80 -1.38 -11.38 14.17
C ALA A 80 -0.02 -11.12 14.84
N SER A 81 -0.01 -10.26 15.87
CA SER A 81 1.20 -9.84 16.58
C SER A 81 1.69 -10.86 17.62
N PHE A 82 0.80 -11.72 18.16
CA PHE A 82 1.11 -12.65 19.26
C PHE A 82 0.91 -14.13 18.89
N CYS A 83 1.32 -14.50 17.70
CA CYS A 83 1.18 -15.85 17.14
C CYS A 83 2.55 -16.56 17.05
N GLY A 84 2.57 -17.88 17.20
CA GLY A 84 3.78 -18.66 16.92
C GLY A 84 4.32 -18.51 15.50
N PHE A 85 3.46 -18.10 14.55
CA PHE A 85 3.84 -17.81 13.16
C PHE A 85 4.18 -16.33 12.90
N THR A 86 4.15 -15.45 13.91
CA THR A 86 4.50 -14.03 13.76
C THR A 86 5.90 -13.80 13.14
N PRO A 87 6.93 -14.66 13.38
CA PRO A 87 8.20 -14.54 12.67
C PRO A 87 8.12 -14.59 11.13
N GLN A 88 7.02 -15.09 10.56
CA GLN A 88 6.82 -15.05 9.10
C GLN A 88 6.68 -13.63 8.52
N TYR A 89 6.51 -12.60 9.35
CA TYR A 89 6.64 -11.21 8.86
C TYR A 89 7.99 -10.96 8.19
N LYS A 90 9.08 -11.56 8.70
CA LYS A 90 10.41 -11.44 8.08
C LYS A 90 10.45 -12.08 6.69
N SER A 91 9.91 -13.30 6.56
CA SER A 91 9.84 -14.00 5.28
C SER A 91 8.93 -13.27 4.28
N LEU A 92 7.82 -12.67 4.75
CA LEU A 92 6.92 -11.87 3.92
C LEU A 92 7.59 -10.58 3.42
N GLU A 93 8.34 -9.86 4.28
CA GLU A 93 9.11 -8.69 3.88
C GLU A 93 10.22 -9.02 2.90
N GLU A 94 10.96 -10.10 3.14
CA GLU A 94 11.99 -10.57 2.21
C GLU A 94 11.37 -10.94 0.85
N LEU A 95 10.26 -11.66 0.86
CA LEU A 95 9.51 -11.98 -0.35
C LEU A 95 9.08 -10.71 -1.09
N TYR A 96 8.46 -9.77 -0.37
CA TYR A 96 8.01 -8.50 -0.95
C TYR A 96 9.17 -7.70 -1.55
N ALA A 97 10.26 -7.53 -0.80
CA ALA A 97 11.44 -6.80 -1.28
C ALA A 97 12.04 -7.44 -2.56
N ARG A 98 12.05 -8.78 -2.65
CA ARG A 98 12.62 -9.54 -3.77
C ARG A 98 11.75 -9.50 -5.04
N TYR A 99 10.42 -9.39 -4.88
CA TYR A 99 9.47 -9.62 -5.98
C TYR A 99 8.56 -8.43 -6.32
N LYS A 100 8.52 -7.36 -5.52
CA LYS A 100 7.67 -6.18 -5.79
C LYS A 100 7.90 -5.58 -7.17
N ASP A 101 9.16 -5.44 -7.58
CA ASP A 101 9.53 -4.89 -8.88
C ASP A 101 9.28 -5.87 -10.05
N LYS A 102 8.96 -7.14 -9.73
CA LYS A 102 8.51 -8.16 -10.67
C LYS A 102 6.98 -8.27 -10.74
N GLY A 103 6.28 -7.45 -9.96
CA GLY A 103 4.83 -7.37 -9.96
C GLY A 103 4.13 -8.22 -8.90
N LEU A 104 4.78 -8.52 -7.78
CA LEU A 104 4.14 -9.04 -6.58
C LEU A 104 3.72 -7.89 -5.67
N VAL A 105 2.52 -7.98 -5.09
CA VAL A 105 2.15 -7.24 -3.90
C VAL A 105 1.73 -8.19 -2.77
N VAL A 106 2.15 -7.88 -1.54
CA VAL A 106 1.69 -8.55 -0.32
C VAL A 106 0.71 -7.63 0.39
N LEU A 107 -0.45 -8.16 0.78
CA LEU A 107 -1.50 -7.42 1.48
C LEU A 107 -1.75 -8.09 2.85
N GLY A 108 -1.38 -7.42 3.94
CA GLY A 108 -1.54 -7.93 5.29
C GLY A 108 -2.82 -7.44 5.95
N PHE A 109 -3.56 -8.35 6.55
CA PHE A 109 -4.82 -8.10 7.24
C PHE A 109 -4.75 -8.62 8.69
N PRO A 110 -4.46 -7.80 9.67
CA PRO A 110 -4.52 -8.20 11.07
C PRO A 110 -5.91 -8.71 11.46
N SER A 111 -5.97 -9.79 12.24
CA SER A 111 -7.22 -10.34 12.72
C SER A 111 -7.11 -10.89 14.14
N ASN A 112 -8.13 -10.60 14.95
CA ASN A 112 -8.25 -11.16 16.29
C ASN A 112 -9.14 -12.40 16.37
N ASP A 113 -9.53 -12.99 15.25
CA ASP A 113 -10.42 -14.17 15.22
C ASP A 113 -9.83 -15.41 15.89
N PHE A 114 -8.53 -15.41 16.13
CA PHE A 114 -7.80 -16.44 16.84
C PHE A 114 -7.25 -15.96 18.20
N SER A 115 -7.76 -14.84 18.71
CA SER A 115 -7.43 -14.24 20.03
C SER A 115 -5.93 -13.91 20.19
N GLN A 116 -5.24 -13.59 19.07
CA GLN A 116 -3.80 -13.30 19.05
C GLN A 116 -3.47 -11.91 18.48
N GLU A 117 -4.48 -11.04 18.31
CA GLU A 117 -4.34 -9.65 17.86
C GLU A 117 -5.23 -8.69 18.67
N PRO A 118 -4.97 -8.51 19.99
CA PRO A 118 -5.85 -7.69 20.83
C PRO A 118 -5.68 -6.19 20.61
N GLY A 119 -4.58 -5.75 19.95
CA GLY A 119 -4.27 -4.35 19.72
C GLY A 119 -5.29 -3.62 18.86
N ASN A 120 -5.33 -2.30 18.97
CA ASN A 120 -5.97 -1.42 17.99
C ASN A 120 -5.04 -1.22 16.77
N ASN A 121 -5.54 -0.62 15.69
CA ASN A 121 -4.79 -0.42 14.45
C ASN A 121 -3.45 0.29 14.67
N GLN A 122 -3.39 1.35 15.50
CA GLN A 122 -2.14 2.06 15.78
C GLN A 122 -1.09 1.17 16.44
N LYS A 123 -1.45 0.41 17.49
CA LYS A 123 -0.52 -0.51 18.16
C LYS A 123 -0.01 -1.61 17.23
N ILE A 124 -0.87 -2.09 16.35
CA ILE A 124 -0.50 -3.10 15.34
C ILE A 124 0.46 -2.49 14.32
N ALA A 125 0.20 -1.28 13.84
CA ALA A 125 1.07 -0.56 12.91
C ALA A 125 2.47 -0.36 13.53
N ASP A 126 2.53 0.16 14.76
CA ASP A 126 3.77 0.37 15.49
C ASP A 126 4.56 -0.93 15.69
N PHE A 127 3.87 -2.02 16.02
CA PHE A 127 4.50 -3.34 16.16
C PHE A 127 5.08 -3.85 14.83
N CYS A 128 4.31 -3.79 13.75
CA CYS A 128 4.75 -4.24 12.44
C CYS A 128 5.96 -3.44 11.94
N GLU A 129 5.95 -2.11 12.10
CA GLU A 129 7.02 -1.24 11.65
C GLU A 129 8.27 -1.39 12.53
N ASN A 130 8.13 -1.26 13.86
CA ASN A 130 9.27 -1.19 14.76
C ASN A 130 9.93 -2.56 15.02
N THR A 131 9.15 -3.66 14.97
CA THR A 131 9.67 -4.99 15.27
C THR A 131 10.12 -5.75 14.04
N TYR A 132 9.39 -5.61 12.92
CA TYR A 132 9.64 -6.39 11.71
C TYR A 132 10.01 -5.53 10.49
N GLY A 133 9.92 -4.20 10.57
CA GLY A 133 10.22 -3.29 9.47
C GLY A 133 9.29 -3.48 8.28
N VAL A 134 8.02 -3.86 8.53
CA VAL A 134 7.04 -4.16 7.49
C VAL A 134 6.82 -2.96 6.59
N LYS A 135 7.01 -3.14 5.28
CA LYS A 135 6.82 -2.13 4.22
C LYS A 135 5.74 -2.50 3.22
N PHE A 136 5.36 -3.78 3.16
CA PHE A 136 4.21 -4.16 2.33
C PHE A 136 2.91 -3.57 2.88
N PRO A 137 1.89 -3.32 2.03
CA PRO A 137 0.60 -2.77 2.44
C PRO A 137 -0.07 -3.57 3.56
N MET A 138 -0.41 -2.86 4.64
CA MET A 138 -1.17 -3.39 5.77
C MET A 138 -2.51 -2.66 5.88
N PHE A 139 -3.57 -3.40 6.22
CA PHE A 139 -4.93 -2.88 6.33
C PHE A 139 -5.47 -2.99 7.76
N SER A 140 -6.54 -2.25 8.03
CA SER A 140 -7.18 -2.23 9.34
C SER A 140 -7.60 -3.63 9.79
N LYS A 141 -7.50 -3.85 11.09
CA LYS A 141 -7.90 -5.12 11.71
C LYS A 141 -9.31 -5.52 11.29
N THR A 142 -9.48 -6.76 10.85
CA THR A 142 -10.73 -7.25 10.30
C THR A 142 -11.02 -8.68 10.69
N THR A 143 -12.29 -9.09 10.52
CA THR A 143 -12.73 -10.48 10.67
C THR A 143 -12.44 -11.23 9.38
N VAL A 144 -11.85 -12.42 9.48
CA VAL A 144 -11.37 -13.21 8.34
C VAL A 144 -12.08 -14.56 8.18
N ARG A 145 -12.94 -14.94 9.15
CA ARG A 145 -13.69 -16.22 9.13
C ARG A 145 -15.09 -16.08 9.70
N GLY A 146 -15.94 -17.09 9.46
CA GLY A 146 -17.31 -17.14 9.96
C GLY A 146 -18.27 -16.22 9.22
N ALA A 147 -19.46 -16.06 9.80
CA ALA A 147 -20.54 -15.28 9.19
C ALA A 147 -20.17 -13.79 9.04
N ASP A 148 -19.37 -13.27 9.97
CA ASP A 148 -18.97 -11.86 10.03
C ASP A 148 -17.65 -11.57 9.28
N ALA A 149 -17.08 -12.55 8.56
CA ALA A 149 -15.90 -12.33 7.75
C ALA A 149 -16.09 -11.16 6.78
N SER A 150 -15.05 -10.35 6.59
CA SER A 150 -15.10 -9.25 5.63
C SER A 150 -15.41 -9.76 4.22
N PRO A 151 -15.99 -8.92 3.34
CA PRO A 151 -16.39 -9.34 2.00
C PRO A 151 -15.25 -9.97 1.19
N LEU A 152 -14.04 -9.43 1.30
CA LEU A 152 -12.84 -9.99 0.67
C LEU A 152 -12.58 -11.42 1.14
N PHE A 153 -12.57 -11.67 2.45
CA PHE A 153 -12.28 -13.01 2.98
C PHE A 153 -13.42 -14.00 2.73
N LYS A 154 -14.68 -13.56 2.66
CA LYS A 154 -15.80 -14.39 2.19
C LYS A 154 -15.56 -14.87 0.76
N GLN A 155 -15.19 -13.96 -0.13
CA GLN A 155 -14.93 -14.31 -1.53
C GLN A 155 -13.70 -15.22 -1.67
N LEU A 156 -12.60 -14.95 -0.97
CA LEU A 156 -11.40 -15.80 -0.98
C LEU A 156 -11.73 -17.22 -0.50
N THR A 157 -12.55 -17.34 0.55
CA THR A 157 -13.06 -18.63 1.04
C THR A 157 -13.88 -19.35 -0.02
N GLN A 158 -14.80 -18.65 -0.70
CA GLN A 158 -15.63 -19.22 -1.76
C GLN A 158 -14.81 -19.71 -2.96
N LEU A 159 -13.80 -18.93 -3.37
CA LEU A 159 -12.94 -19.26 -4.51
C LEU A 159 -11.99 -20.44 -4.25
N THR A 160 -11.66 -20.72 -3.00
CA THR A 160 -10.68 -21.75 -2.62
C THR A 160 -11.26 -22.88 -1.79
N ASP A 161 -12.55 -22.80 -1.45
CA ASP A 161 -13.22 -23.70 -0.49
C ASP A 161 -12.44 -23.81 0.84
N THR A 162 -11.74 -22.73 1.22
CA THR A 162 -10.87 -22.73 2.40
C THR A 162 -10.91 -21.39 3.11
N ALA A 163 -11.52 -21.35 4.30
CA ALA A 163 -11.41 -20.23 5.23
C ALA A 163 -10.09 -20.31 6.02
N PRO A 164 -9.57 -19.19 6.53
CA PRO A 164 -8.44 -19.21 7.46
C PRO A 164 -8.77 -20.08 8.69
N LYS A 165 -7.93 -21.09 8.94
CA LYS A 165 -8.04 -21.96 10.14
C LYS A 165 -7.14 -21.49 11.28
N TRP A 166 -6.21 -20.59 10.97
CA TRP A 166 -5.29 -19.96 11.92
C TRP A 166 -4.73 -18.66 11.34
N ASN A 167 -3.91 -17.93 12.09
CA ASN A 167 -3.18 -16.77 11.59
C ASN A 167 -2.14 -17.19 10.55
N PHE A 168 -1.75 -16.26 9.68
CA PHE A 168 -0.80 -16.46 8.59
C PHE A 168 -1.27 -17.49 7.53
N TYR A 169 -2.58 -17.65 7.33
CA TYR A 169 -3.12 -18.21 6.10
C TYR A 169 -2.88 -17.25 4.94
N LYS A 170 -2.65 -17.80 3.78
CA LYS A 170 -2.29 -17.03 2.59
C LYS A 170 -3.17 -17.39 1.42
N TYR A 171 -3.48 -16.39 0.59
CA TYR A 171 -4.19 -16.56 -0.68
C TYR A 171 -3.38 -15.89 -1.76
N LEU A 172 -2.89 -16.67 -2.73
CA LEU A 172 -2.14 -16.20 -3.89
C LEU A 172 -3.10 -16.04 -5.06
N ILE A 173 -3.26 -14.81 -5.53
CA ILE A 173 -4.16 -14.41 -6.61
C ILE A 173 -3.33 -14.15 -7.86
N SER A 174 -3.70 -14.75 -8.99
CA SER A 174 -3.05 -14.55 -10.28
C SER A 174 -3.21 -13.10 -10.79
N ARG A 175 -2.36 -12.68 -11.74
CA ARG A 175 -2.39 -11.33 -12.33
C ARG A 175 -3.76 -10.93 -12.91
N ASP A 176 -4.48 -11.88 -13.49
CA ASP A 176 -5.82 -11.66 -14.06
C ASP A 176 -6.95 -11.84 -13.03
N GLY A 177 -6.62 -12.17 -11.79
CA GLY A 177 -7.56 -12.39 -10.70
C GLY A 177 -8.44 -13.64 -10.83
N LYS A 178 -8.20 -14.51 -11.82
CA LYS A 178 -9.04 -15.67 -12.10
C LYS A 178 -8.68 -16.91 -11.29
N GLN A 179 -7.41 -17.02 -10.88
CA GLN A 179 -6.93 -18.13 -10.07
C GLN A 179 -6.58 -17.64 -8.67
N VAL A 180 -7.08 -18.34 -7.67
CA VAL A 180 -6.74 -18.12 -6.27
C VAL A 180 -6.33 -19.45 -5.66
N LYS A 181 -5.17 -19.48 -4.99
CA LYS A 181 -4.69 -20.66 -4.26
C LYS A 181 -4.53 -20.31 -2.79
N SER A 182 -5.04 -21.17 -1.91
CA SER A 182 -4.85 -21.02 -0.46
C SER A 182 -3.66 -21.82 0.04
N TYR A 183 -2.99 -21.29 1.07
CA TYR A 183 -1.88 -21.93 1.77
C TYR A 183 -2.10 -21.78 3.27
N ASN A 184 -1.81 -22.84 4.02
CA ASN A 184 -1.98 -22.82 5.47
C ASN A 184 -0.84 -22.07 6.17
N SER A 185 -0.95 -21.91 7.49
CA SER A 185 0.01 -21.19 8.33
C SER A 185 1.42 -21.78 8.28
N THR A 186 1.57 -23.09 8.08
CA THR A 186 2.87 -23.77 8.09
C THR A 186 3.67 -23.58 6.79
N THR A 187 3.02 -23.09 5.72
CA THR A 187 3.74 -22.74 4.48
C THR A 187 4.50 -21.44 4.70
N ASP A 188 5.83 -21.53 4.78
CA ASP A 188 6.66 -20.31 4.83
C ASP A 188 6.64 -19.60 3.47
N PRO A 189 6.58 -18.28 3.44
CA PRO A 189 6.61 -17.48 2.19
C PRO A 189 7.86 -17.73 1.32
N LEU A 190 8.95 -18.23 1.91
CA LEU A 190 10.19 -18.57 1.20
C LEU A 190 10.34 -20.07 0.92
N ASP A 191 9.33 -20.88 1.19
CA ASP A 191 9.32 -22.30 0.84
C ASP A 191 9.48 -22.47 -0.67
N SER A 192 10.33 -23.44 -1.08
CA SER A 192 10.65 -23.64 -2.48
C SER A 192 9.44 -23.96 -3.38
N LYS A 193 8.46 -24.71 -2.85
CA LYS A 193 7.22 -25.01 -3.59
C LYS A 193 6.34 -23.79 -3.74
N PHE A 194 6.27 -22.95 -2.70
CA PHE A 194 5.55 -21.68 -2.77
C PHE A 194 6.22 -20.73 -3.78
N LEU A 195 7.54 -20.58 -3.72
CA LEU A 195 8.30 -19.74 -4.66
C LEU A 195 8.15 -20.23 -6.11
N ALA A 196 8.19 -21.55 -6.37
CA ALA A 196 7.97 -22.07 -7.71
C ALA A 196 6.58 -21.73 -8.27
N GLU A 197 5.54 -21.78 -7.43
CA GLU A 197 4.20 -21.35 -7.85
C GLU A 197 4.13 -19.83 -8.06
N LEU A 198 4.74 -19.04 -7.18
CA LEU A 198 4.83 -17.59 -7.33
C LEU A 198 5.53 -17.21 -8.64
N ASP A 199 6.68 -17.79 -8.93
CA ASP A 199 7.44 -17.54 -10.17
C ASP A 199 6.61 -17.89 -11.42
N LYS A 200 5.85 -18.99 -11.37
CA LYS A 200 4.90 -19.34 -12.43
C LYS A 200 3.84 -18.26 -12.64
N GLN A 201 3.23 -17.75 -11.56
CA GLN A 201 2.22 -16.69 -11.63
C GLN A 201 2.81 -15.36 -12.12
N LEU A 202 4.04 -15.04 -11.71
CA LEU A 202 4.74 -13.84 -12.14
C LEU A 202 5.15 -13.88 -13.61
N SER A 203 5.45 -15.06 -14.14
CA SER A 203 5.82 -15.29 -15.56
C SER A 203 4.63 -15.28 -16.49
N ALA A 204 3.40 -15.39 -15.97
CA ALA A 204 2.19 -15.32 -16.78
C ALA A 204 2.05 -13.91 -17.39
N LYS A 205 1.64 -13.86 -18.68
CA LYS A 205 1.40 -12.59 -19.35
C LYS A 205 0.33 -11.78 -18.61
N THR A 206 0.56 -10.49 -18.52
CA THR A 206 -0.48 -9.55 -18.05
C THR A 206 -1.64 -9.57 -19.03
N PRO A 207 -2.90 -9.62 -18.56
CA PRO A 207 -4.07 -9.62 -19.44
C PRO A 207 -4.16 -8.37 -20.30
#